data_e6221b92be9937a8c9f487c67dd846ba
#
_entry.id   e6221b92be9937a8c9f487c67dd846ba
#
_cell.length_a   1.000
_cell.length_b   1.000
_cell.length_c   1.000
_cell.angle_alpha   90.00
_cell.angle_beta   90.00
_cell.angle_gamma   90.00
#
_symmetry.space_group_name_H-M   'P 1'
#
loop_
_entity.id
_entity.type
_entity.pdbx_description
1 polymer ?
#
loop_
_entity_poly.entity_id
_entity_poly.type
_entity_poly.pdbx_seq_one_letter_code
_entity_poly.pdbx_strand_id
1 'polypeptide(L)'
;MDSRTFERGLRRWVGRLSTESKRAADRTGTRVQNEARRRAPVDTGRLRSSIVTRSEDRGRTYDVTVGTNVTYAEHVEYGTAPHRIYPRTKAALYWPGAAHPVAYVDHPGTSPHPFLAPAIAMAATFLREELARAGRRVR
;
A
#
# COMPACT_ATOMS: atom_id res chain seq x y z
N MET A 1 -31.44 14.70 35.60
CA MET A 1 -30.87 13.67 34.70
C MET A 1 -30.12 12.67 35.56
N ASP A 2 -30.53 11.39 35.54
CA ASP A 2 -29.90 10.35 36.36
C ASP A 2 -28.49 10.04 35.81
N SER A 3 -27.49 9.96 36.70
CA SER A 3 -26.07 9.68 36.33
C SER A 3 -25.92 8.43 35.50
N ARG A 4 -26.69 7.38 35.75
CA ARG A 4 -26.71 6.12 34.99
C ARG A 4 -27.18 6.31 33.54
N THR A 5 -28.10 7.20 33.29
CA THR A 5 -28.60 7.52 31.94
C THR A 5 -27.56 8.31 31.17
N PHE A 6 -26.87 9.24 31.82
CA PHE A 6 -25.74 9.97 31.24
C PHE A 6 -24.58 9.04 30.89
N GLU A 7 -24.15 8.19 31.82
CA GLU A 7 -23.06 7.21 31.58
C GLU A 7 -23.36 6.25 30.43
N ARG A 8 -24.60 5.74 30.35
CA ARG A 8 -25.02 4.88 29.23
C ARG A 8 -25.01 5.64 27.89
N GLY A 9 -25.44 6.89 27.91
CA GLY A 9 -25.38 7.76 26.73
C GLY A 9 -23.95 8.00 26.27
N LEU A 10 -23.07 8.34 27.21
CA LEU A 10 -21.64 8.56 26.93
C LEU A 10 -20.95 7.30 26.38
N ARG A 11 -21.16 6.13 26.99
CA ARG A 11 -20.59 4.85 26.49
C ARG A 11 -21.07 4.54 25.07
N ARG A 12 -22.34 4.76 24.75
CA ARG A 12 -22.88 4.56 23.39
C ARG A 12 -22.27 5.54 22.39
N TRP A 13 -22.10 6.79 22.78
CA TRP A 13 -21.48 7.80 21.93
C TRP A 13 -20.00 7.48 21.65
N VAL A 14 -19.22 7.13 22.68
CA VAL A 14 -17.82 6.70 22.55
C VAL A 14 -17.72 5.46 21.66
N GLY A 15 -18.60 4.47 21.82
CA GLY A 15 -18.64 3.28 20.99
C GLY A 15 -18.90 3.59 19.50
N ARG A 16 -19.85 4.50 19.23
CA ARG A 16 -20.13 4.95 17.84
C ARG A 16 -18.94 5.70 17.24
N LEU A 17 -18.32 6.59 18.00
CA LEU A 17 -17.14 7.34 17.56
C LEU A 17 -15.98 6.40 17.23
N SER A 18 -15.73 5.40 18.07
CA SER A 18 -14.69 4.37 17.82
C SER A 18 -14.97 3.59 16.54
N THR A 19 -16.18 3.13 16.33
CA THR A 19 -16.59 2.39 15.13
C THR A 19 -16.43 3.23 13.87
N GLU A 20 -16.89 4.47 13.88
CA GLU A 20 -16.78 5.35 12.72
C GLU A 20 -15.32 5.75 12.43
N SER A 21 -14.48 5.88 13.46
CA SER A 21 -13.05 6.15 13.30
C SER A 21 -12.34 4.95 12.64
N LYS A 22 -12.64 3.72 13.03
CA LYS A 22 -12.11 2.50 12.39
C LYS A 22 -12.55 2.43 10.92
N ARG A 23 -13.81 2.70 10.63
CA ARG A 23 -14.32 2.77 9.25
C ARG A 23 -13.63 3.86 8.42
N ALA A 24 -13.33 5.02 9.03
CA ALA A 24 -12.59 6.08 8.37
C ALA A 24 -11.16 5.64 8.04
N ALA A 25 -10.50 4.92 8.93
CA ALA A 25 -9.17 4.35 8.69
C ALA A 25 -9.20 3.32 7.53
N ASP A 26 -10.18 2.42 7.50
CA ASP A 26 -10.35 1.44 6.41
C ASP A 26 -10.56 2.12 5.05
N ARG A 27 -11.41 3.14 5.01
CA ARG A 27 -11.62 3.93 3.78
C ARG A 27 -10.36 4.66 3.35
N THR A 28 -9.57 5.15 4.32
CA THR A 28 -8.26 5.75 4.04
C THR A 28 -7.32 4.73 3.41
N GLY A 29 -7.21 3.53 3.96
CA GLY A 29 -6.41 2.45 3.40
C GLY A 29 -6.82 2.11 1.96
N THR A 30 -8.12 2.00 1.71
CA THR A 30 -8.66 1.76 0.35
C THR A 30 -8.30 2.89 -0.62
N ARG A 31 -8.35 4.13 -0.18
CA ARG A 31 -7.95 5.30 -1.01
C ARG A 31 -6.47 5.28 -1.32
N VAL A 32 -5.62 4.99 -0.34
CA VAL A 32 -4.16 4.83 -0.54
C VAL A 32 -3.88 3.68 -1.49
N GLN A 33 -4.53 2.53 -1.31
CA GLN A 33 -4.40 1.38 -2.22
C GLN A 33 -4.75 1.76 -3.66
N ASN A 34 -5.86 2.46 -3.87
CA ASN A 34 -6.29 2.87 -5.20
C ASN A 34 -5.30 3.87 -5.82
N GLU A 35 -4.75 4.78 -5.03
CA GLU A 35 -3.72 5.71 -5.47
C GLU A 35 -2.43 4.99 -5.86
N ALA A 36 -1.96 4.05 -5.04
CA ALA A 36 -0.80 3.21 -5.35
C ALA A 36 -1.02 2.40 -6.63
N ARG A 37 -2.20 1.80 -6.80
CA ARG A 37 -2.57 1.07 -8.02
C ARG A 37 -2.58 1.94 -9.27
N ARG A 38 -3.02 3.19 -9.17
CA ARG A 38 -2.99 4.14 -10.31
C ARG A 38 -1.57 4.48 -10.73
N ARG A 39 -0.65 4.59 -9.77
CA ARG A 39 0.76 4.93 -9.99
C ARG A 39 1.61 3.75 -10.40
N ALA A 40 1.21 2.53 -10.02
CA ALA A 40 1.97 1.32 -10.33
C ALA A 40 2.08 1.13 -11.85
N PRO A 41 3.30 0.97 -12.41
CA PRO A 41 3.49 0.68 -13.80
C PRO A 41 2.81 -0.64 -14.17
N VAL A 42 2.33 -0.75 -15.39
CA VAL A 42 1.61 -1.92 -15.89
C VAL A 42 2.39 -2.57 -17.01
N ASP A 43 2.86 -3.78 -16.73
CA ASP A 43 3.30 -4.73 -17.73
C ASP A 43 2.23 -5.84 -17.84
N THR A 44 2.24 -6.82 -16.94
CA THR A 44 1.22 -7.87 -16.86
C THR A 44 0.04 -7.52 -15.96
N GLY A 45 0.11 -6.42 -15.23
CA GLY A 45 -0.87 -6.02 -14.20
C GLY A 45 -0.69 -6.71 -12.86
N ARG A 46 0.27 -7.64 -12.72
CA ARG A 46 0.50 -8.41 -11.49
C ARG A 46 0.84 -7.51 -10.29
N LEU A 47 1.72 -6.52 -10.46
CA LEU A 47 2.06 -5.57 -9.39
C LEU A 47 0.81 -4.80 -8.94
N ARG A 48 0.07 -4.23 -9.89
CA ARG A 48 -1.13 -3.44 -9.61
C ARG A 48 -2.18 -4.25 -8.85
N SER A 49 -2.45 -5.49 -9.27
CA SER A 49 -3.45 -6.36 -8.64
C SER A 49 -3.02 -6.87 -7.26
N SER A 50 -1.72 -6.97 -6.99
CA SER A 50 -1.18 -7.46 -5.72
C SER A 50 -1.18 -6.43 -4.59
N ILE A 51 -1.40 -5.14 -4.90
CA ILE A 51 -1.48 -4.10 -3.87
C ILE A 51 -2.79 -4.25 -3.11
N VAL A 52 -2.69 -4.50 -1.81
CA VAL A 52 -3.83 -4.76 -0.93
C VAL A 52 -3.75 -3.95 0.35
N THR A 53 -4.92 -3.71 0.93
CA THR A 53 -5.07 -3.12 2.26
C THR A 53 -5.41 -4.23 3.26
N ARG A 54 -4.81 -4.19 4.43
CA ARG A 54 -5.12 -5.05 5.58
C ARG A 54 -5.35 -4.18 6.80
N SER A 55 -6.35 -4.55 7.61
CA SER A 55 -6.68 -3.86 8.85
C SER A 55 -6.60 -4.85 10.02
N GLU A 56 -6.08 -4.40 11.14
CA GLU A 56 -5.95 -5.17 12.36
C GLU A 56 -6.37 -4.32 13.56
N ASP A 57 -7.35 -4.83 14.31
CA ASP A 57 -7.79 -4.22 15.58
C ASP A 57 -7.01 -4.83 16.74
N ARG A 58 -6.16 -4.04 17.39
CA ARG A 58 -5.36 -4.43 18.56
C ARG A 58 -5.93 -3.88 19.86
N GLY A 59 -7.19 -3.49 19.86
CA GLY A 59 -7.88 -2.94 21.03
C GLY A 59 -7.53 -1.47 21.30
N ARG A 60 -6.28 -1.15 21.59
CA ARG A 60 -5.81 0.23 21.81
C ARG A 60 -5.46 0.96 20.52
N THR A 61 -5.03 0.23 19.51
CA THR A 61 -4.69 0.74 18.17
C THR A 61 -5.50 0.03 17.11
N TYR A 62 -5.70 0.71 16.02
CA TYR A 62 -6.29 0.15 14.82
C TYR A 62 -5.33 0.40 13.67
N ASP A 63 -4.67 -0.66 13.22
CA ASP A 63 -3.61 -0.59 12.23
C ASP A 63 -4.17 -0.85 10.84
N VAL A 64 -3.86 0.02 9.89
CA VAL A 64 -4.20 -0.17 8.48
C VAL A 64 -2.91 -0.16 7.68
N THR A 65 -2.64 -1.26 7.00
CA THR A 65 -1.43 -1.46 6.20
C THR A 65 -1.79 -1.59 4.73
N VAL A 66 -1.08 -0.86 3.88
CA VAL A 66 -1.18 -0.98 2.42
C VAL A 66 0.16 -1.46 1.88
N GLY A 67 0.15 -2.50 1.08
CA GLY A 67 1.39 -3.08 0.56
C GLY A 67 1.16 -4.14 -0.51
N THR A 68 2.26 -4.75 -0.94
CA THR A 68 2.28 -5.82 -1.94
C THR A 68 3.23 -6.93 -1.47
N ASN A 69 2.96 -8.17 -1.89
CA ASN A 69 3.85 -9.32 -1.67
C ASN A 69 4.70 -9.65 -2.90
N VAL A 70 4.67 -8.82 -3.92
CA VAL A 70 5.45 -9.04 -5.15
C VAL A 70 6.91 -8.66 -4.91
N THR A 71 7.82 -9.61 -5.09
CA THR A 71 9.24 -9.48 -4.75
C THR A 71 9.97 -8.39 -5.52
N TYR A 72 9.57 -8.11 -6.76
CA TYR A 72 10.19 -7.05 -7.57
C TYR A 72 9.62 -5.64 -7.30
N ALA A 73 8.63 -5.50 -6.43
CA ALA A 73 8.00 -4.21 -6.12
C ALA A 73 8.99 -3.17 -5.60
N GLU A 74 9.96 -3.61 -4.78
CA GLU A 74 11.03 -2.76 -4.27
C GLU A 74 11.90 -2.20 -5.40
N HIS A 75 12.24 -3.03 -6.39
CA HIS A 75 13.01 -2.59 -7.55
C HIS A 75 12.25 -1.60 -8.43
N VAL A 76 10.92 -1.72 -8.48
CA VAL A 76 10.07 -0.73 -9.16
C VAL A 76 10.03 0.58 -8.40
N GLU A 77 9.84 0.53 -7.08
CA GLU A 77 9.76 1.71 -6.21
C GLU A 77 11.05 2.54 -6.22
N TYR A 78 12.17 1.87 -6.02
CA TYR A 78 13.48 2.53 -5.79
C TYR A 78 14.44 2.45 -6.98
N GLY A 79 14.08 1.70 -8.01
CA GLY A 79 15.00 1.40 -9.10
C GLY A 79 16.08 0.38 -8.69
N THR A 80 17.00 0.10 -9.60
CA THR A 80 18.16 -0.75 -9.34
C THR A 80 19.42 -0.07 -9.84
N ALA A 81 20.52 -0.21 -9.10
CA ALA A 81 21.82 0.20 -9.55
C ALA A 81 22.30 -0.66 -10.75
N PRO A 82 23.23 -0.16 -11.57
CA PRO A 82 23.90 -0.99 -12.57
C PRO A 82 24.50 -2.24 -11.93
N HIS A 83 24.27 -3.39 -12.55
CA HIS A 83 24.76 -4.67 -12.05
C HIS A 83 24.99 -5.67 -13.18
N ARG A 84 25.82 -6.67 -12.90
CA ARG A 84 26.13 -7.75 -13.84
C ARG A 84 25.21 -8.93 -13.59
N ILE A 85 24.57 -9.43 -14.65
CA ILE A 85 23.69 -10.60 -14.61
C ILE A 85 24.47 -11.81 -15.10
N TYR A 86 24.51 -12.85 -14.29
CA TYR A 86 25.09 -14.15 -14.61
C TYR A 86 24.00 -15.22 -14.79
N PRO A 87 24.24 -16.25 -15.61
CA PRO A 87 23.33 -17.37 -15.70
C PRO A 87 23.29 -18.15 -14.37
N ARG A 88 22.10 -18.57 -13.94
CA ARG A 88 21.91 -19.31 -12.68
C ARG A 88 21.95 -20.83 -12.87
N THR A 89 21.43 -21.32 -13.99
CA THR A 89 21.19 -22.76 -14.23
C THR A 89 21.83 -23.27 -15.52
N LYS A 90 22.26 -22.38 -16.39
CA LYS A 90 22.90 -22.70 -17.69
C LYS A 90 24.30 -22.11 -17.75
N ALA A 91 25.14 -22.62 -18.66
CA ALA A 91 26.50 -22.13 -18.83
C ALA A 91 26.58 -20.71 -19.42
N ALA A 92 25.50 -20.25 -20.08
CA ALA A 92 25.45 -18.95 -20.72
C ALA A 92 24.01 -18.37 -20.72
N LEU A 93 23.91 -17.07 -20.89
CA LEU A 93 22.66 -16.34 -21.09
C LEU A 93 22.35 -16.26 -22.59
N TYR A 94 21.09 -16.52 -22.94
CA TYR A 94 20.55 -16.35 -24.27
C TYR A 94 19.11 -15.86 -24.23
N TRP A 95 18.75 -14.93 -25.09
CA TRP A 95 17.38 -14.44 -25.26
C TRP A 95 17.07 -14.22 -26.75
N PRO A 96 15.79 -14.22 -27.16
CA PRO A 96 15.40 -13.92 -28.52
C PRO A 96 15.95 -12.56 -28.98
N GLY A 97 16.73 -12.56 -30.08
CA GLY A 97 17.41 -11.38 -30.58
C GLY A 97 18.88 -11.22 -30.16
N ALA A 98 19.38 -12.08 -29.27
CA ALA A 98 20.82 -12.15 -28.98
C ALA A 98 21.57 -12.78 -30.14
N ALA A 99 22.70 -12.17 -30.54
CA ALA A 99 23.52 -12.70 -31.63
C ALA A 99 24.20 -14.06 -31.28
N HIS A 100 24.51 -14.26 -29.99
CA HIS A 100 25.15 -15.49 -29.48
C HIS A 100 24.96 -15.57 -27.96
N PRO A 101 25.07 -16.74 -27.32
CA PRO A 101 25.10 -16.89 -25.89
C PRO A 101 26.26 -16.13 -25.25
N VAL A 102 26.02 -15.46 -24.11
CA VAL A 102 27.03 -14.67 -23.38
C VAL A 102 27.18 -15.17 -21.95
N ALA A 103 28.40 -15.03 -21.40
CA ALA A 103 28.69 -15.45 -20.02
C ALA A 103 28.05 -14.54 -18.98
N TYR A 104 27.82 -13.29 -19.30
CA TYR A 104 27.16 -12.29 -18.46
C TYR A 104 26.62 -11.16 -19.31
N VAL A 105 25.74 -10.34 -18.70
CA VAL A 105 25.23 -9.09 -19.25
C VAL A 105 25.44 -7.98 -18.24
N ASP A 106 26.03 -6.86 -18.66
CA ASP A 106 26.07 -5.65 -17.87
C ASP A 106 24.73 -4.91 -18.00
N HIS A 107 23.92 -5.00 -16.95
CA HIS A 107 22.62 -4.33 -16.90
C HIS A 107 22.77 -2.91 -16.34
N PRO A 108 22.30 -1.87 -17.02
CA PRO A 108 22.50 -0.47 -16.61
C PRO A 108 21.70 -0.09 -15.36
N GLY A 109 20.91 -1.01 -14.79
CA GLY A 109 19.95 -0.71 -13.76
C GLY A 109 18.62 -0.23 -14.33
N THR A 110 17.69 0.11 -13.44
CA THR A 110 16.37 0.65 -13.79
C THR A 110 16.10 1.93 -13.04
N SER A 111 15.50 2.90 -13.70
CA SER A 111 15.05 4.13 -13.04
C SER A 111 13.91 3.82 -12.05
N PRO A 112 13.86 4.51 -10.90
CA PRO A 112 12.78 4.35 -9.95
C PRO A 112 11.44 4.82 -10.54
N HIS A 113 10.37 4.07 -10.26
CA HIS A 113 8.99 4.43 -10.55
C HIS A 113 8.16 4.36 -9.26
N PRO A 114 8.26 5.37 -8.37
CA PRO A 114 7.59 5.36 -7.07
C PRO A 114 6.06 5.30 -7.25
N PHE A 115 5.44 4.32 -6.62
CA PHE A 115 3.99 4.14 -6.64
C PHE A 115 3.39 4.08 -5.24
N LEU A 116 4.10 3.47 -4.28
CA LEU A 116 3.61 3.27 -2.93
C LEU A 116 3.93 4.47 -2.03
N ALA A 117 5.17 4.95 -2.02
CA ALA A 117 5.58 6.08 -1.17
C ALA A 117 4.76 7.36 -1.43
N PRO A 118 4.53 7.80 -2.69
CA PRO A 118 3.68 8.96 -2.94
C PRO A 118 2.21 8.73 -2.57
N ALA A 119 1.70 7.51 -2.67
CA ALA A 119 0.35 7.17 -2.24
C ALA A 119 0.22 7.25 -0.71
N ILE A 120 1.20 6.71 0.03
CA ILE A 120 1.24 6.79 1.49
C ILE A 120 1.36 8.25 1.96
N ALA A 121 2.11 9.10 1.27
CA ALA A 121 2.21 10.52 1.61
C ALA A 121 0.84 11.24 1.61
N MET A 122 -0.14 10.73 0.88
CA MET A 122 -1.52 11.26 0.87
C MET A 122 -2.39 10.74 2.02
N ALA A 123 -1.93 9.73 2.77
CA ALA A 123 -2.74 9.06 3.80
C ALA A 123 -3.26 10.02 4.88
N ALA A 124 -2.44 10.95 5.36
CA ALA A 124 -2.85 11.91 6.38
C ALA A 124 -3.98 12.84 5.89
N THR A 125 -3.95 13.25 4.63
CA THR A 125 -5.00 14.06 4.01
C THR A 125 -6.30 13.26 3.87
N PHE A 126 -6.20 12.04 3.35
CA PHE A 126 -7.35 11.15 3.23
C PHE A 126 -7.98 10.83 4.59
N LEU A 127 -7.16 10.57 5.61
CA LEU A 127 -7.67 10.28 6.95
C LEU A 127 -8.43 11.47 7.54
N ARG A 128 -7.90 12.70 7.42
CA ARG A 128 -8.60 13.90 7.88
C ARG A 128 -9.97 14.07 7.22
N GLU A 129 -10.05 13.86 5.91
CA GLU A 129 -11.30 13.94 5.17
C GLU A 129 -12.31 12.88 5.62
N GLU A 130 -11.85 11.63 5.80
CA GLU A 130 -12.70 10.52 6.24
C GLU A 130 -13.17 10.69 7.68
N LEU A 131 -12.32 11.20 8.58
CA LEU A 131 -12.69 11.52 9.95
C LEU A 131 -13.70 12.69 10.01
N ALA A 132 -13.53 13.71 9.18
CA ALA A 132 -14.49 14.81 9.08
C ALA A 132 -15.87 14.32 8.61
N ARG A 133 -15.93 13.37 7.68
CA ARG A 133 -17.17 12.70 7.25
C ARG A 133 -17.77 11.86 8.36
N ALA A 134 -16.93 11.11 9.09
CA ALA A 134 -17.35 10.29 10.22
C ALA A 134 -17.97 11.14 11.34
N GLY A 135 -17.35 12.27 11.68
CA GLY A 135 -17.87 13.20 12.71
C GLY A 135 -19.26 13.75 12.41
N ARG A 136 -19.61 13.92 11.12
CA ARG A 136 -20.97 14.33 10.72
C ARG A 136 -22.02 13.24 10.92
N ARG A 137 -21.63 11.97 10.96
CA ARG A 137 -22.55 10.82 11.15
C ARG A 137 -22.80 10.48 12.61
N VAL A 138 -21.98 11.00 13.52
CA VAL A 138 -22.09 10.73 14.98
C VAL A 138 -22.89 11.82 15.72
N ARG A 139 -23.23 12.90 15.04
CA ARG A 139 -24.11 13.98 15.57
C ARG A 139 -25.54 13.53 15.72
#